data_90102d6fa6cdd94b0a9421a53e000fe1
#
_entry.id   90102d6fa6cdd94b0a9421a53e000fe1
#
_cell.length_a   1.000
_cell.length_b   1.000
_cell.length_c   1.000
_cell.angle_alpha   90.00
_cell.angle_beta   90.00
_cell.angle_gamma   90.00
#
_symmetry.space_group_name_H-M   'P 1'
#
loop_
_entity.id
_entity.type
_entity.pdbx_description
1 polymer ?
#
loop_
_entity_poly.entity_id
_entity_poly.type
_entity_poly.pdbx_seq_one_letter_code
_entity_poly.pdbx_strand_id
1 'polypeptide(L)'
;MKKTLVLFVAMLIASATFAVEVGKPAPDFTGTDINGKNVKLSDYKGKIVVIESYNSDCPFCRNQYKSGATQDLQKELTAKNVVWLMVDSVNPKNPSYRTPEQARAEWAEKKIAATAWIDDSSGDIGHLYDMRTTPHTFVIDASGTLVYQGAMDNHPDPVHDPRTARNYVKEAVEDLLAGKPIAVSQTKPYGCAVHYAN
;
A
#
# COMPACT_ATOMS: atom_id res chain seq x y z
N MET A 1 -48.54 -26.39 -34.40
CA MET A 1 -47.93 -25.23 -33.77
C MET A 1 -46.93 -25.71 -32.72
N LYS A 2 -45.63 -25.72 -33.06
CA LYS A 2 -44.54 -26.15 -32.17
C LYS A 2 -44.07 -24.93 -31.35
N LYS A 3 -44.27 -24.99 -30.02
CA LYS A 3 -43.78 -23.98 -29.09
C LYS A 3 -42.31 -24.26 -28.75
N THR A 4 -41.40 -23.43 -29.26
CA THR A 4 -39.98 -23.49 -28.94
C THR A 4 -39.77 -22.82 -27.59
N LEU A 5 -39.39 -23.61 -26.57
CA LEU A 5 -39.03 -23.11 -25.23
C LEU A 5 -37.58 -22.65 -25.29
N VAL A 6 -37.37 -21.34 -25.21
CA VAL A 6 -36.03 -20.71 -25.10
C VAL A 6 -35.64 -20.73 -23.63
N LEU A 7 -34.65 -21.54 -23.27
CA LEU A 7 -34.07 -21.60 -21.93
C LEU A 7 -33.02 -20.49 -21.80
N PHE A 8 -33.32 -19.45 -21.04
CA PHE A 8 -32.34 -18.46 -20.63
C PHE A 8 -31.46 -19.04 -19.50
N VAL A 9 -30.22 -19.42 -19.81
CA VAL A 9 -29.22 -19.75 -18.81
C VAL A 9 -28.65 -18.45 -18.29
N ALA A 10 -29.06 -18.00 -17.12
CA ALA A 10 -28.43 -16.90 -16.39
C ALA A 10 -27.07 -17.36 -15.87
N MET A 11 -26.01 -16.90 -16.49
CA MET A 11 -24.63 -17.15 -16.04
C MET A 11 -24.37 -16.26 -14.81
N LEU A 12 -24.49 -16.83 -13.60
CA LEU A 12 -24.05 -16.19 -12.38
C LEU A 12 -22.51 -16.03 -12.46
N ILE A 13 -22.05 -14.81 -12.74
CA ILE A 13 -20.65 -14.45 -12.54
C ILE A 13 -20.47 -14.29 -11.02
N ALA A 14 -19.99 -15.34 -10.38
CA ALA A 14 -19.52 -15.26 -9.00
C ALA A 14 -18.29 -14.34 -9.01
N SER A 15 -18.45 -13.14 -8.47
CA SER A 15 -17.31 -12.26 -8.15
C SER A 15 -16.52 -12.96 -7.05
N ALA A 16 -15.46 -13.66 -7.43
CA ALA A 16 -14.51 -14.21 -6.48
C ALA A 16 -13.81 -13.00 -5.82
N THR A 17 -14.11 -12.74 -4.56
CA THR A 17 -13.30 -11.85 -3.72
C THR A 17 -11.97 -12.55 -3.50
N PHE A 18 -11.00 -12.25 -4.35
CA PHE A 18 -9.64 -12.74 -4.15
C PHE A 18 -9.04 -11.98 -2.97
N ALA A 19 -8.82 -12.68 -1.86
CA ALA A 19 -7.96 -12.17 -0.81
C ALA A 19 -6.57 -11.90 -1.40
N VAL A 20 -5.95 -10.80 -0.99
CA VAL A 20 -4.58 -10.46 -1.41
C VAL A 20 -3.64 -11.56 -0.93
N GLU A 21 -2.97 -12.23 -1.86
CA GLU A 21 -2.10 -13.39 -1.59
C GLU A 21 -0.77 -13.24 -2.31
N VAL A 22 0.32 -13.50 -1.58
CA VAL A 22 1.67 -13.52 -2.16
C VAL A 22 1.79 -14.58 -3.26
N GLY A 23 2.43 -14.21 -4.37
CA GLY A 23 2.56 -15.03 -5.56
C GLY A 23 1.38 -14.94 -6.54
N LYS A 24 0.36 -14.13 -6.24
CA LYS A 24 -0.78 -13.88 -7.12
C LYS A 24 -0.71 -12.46 -7.71
N PRO A 25 -1.42 -12.21 -8.83
CA PRO A 25 -1.57 -10.85 -9.34
C PRO A 25 -2.13 -9.92 -8.27
N ALA A 26 -1.47 -8.80 -8.05
CA ALA A 26 -1.95 -7.75 -7.16
C ALA A 26 -3.28 -7.18 -7.69
N PRO A 27 -4.31 -7.01 -6.86
CA PRO A 27 -5.57 -6.40 -7.28
C PRO A 27 -5.35 -4.99 -7.83
N ASP A 28 -5.89 -4.71 -9.03
CA ASP A 28 -5.82 -3.37 -9.61
C ASP A 28 -6.77 -2.41 -8.86
N PHE A 29 -6.35 -1.17 -8.70
CA PHE A 29 -7.18 -0.12 -8.10
C PHE A 29 -6.98 1.20 -8.81
N THR A 30 -7.92 2.11 -8.60
CA THR A 30 -7.81 3.52 -8.95
C THR A 30 -8.14 4.35 -7.73
N GLY A 31 -7.29 5.33 -7.42
CA GLY A 31 -7.49 6.29 -6.35
C GLY A 31 -7.15 7.70 -6.81
N THR A 32 -7.43 8.69 -5.97
CA THR A 32 -7.06 10.09 -6.22
C THR A 32 -5.97 10.49 -5.25
N ASP A 33 -4.88 11.06 -5.75
CA ASP A 33 -3.82 11.55 -4.88
C ASP A 33 -4.20 12.92 -4.26
N ILE A 34 -3.42 13.35 -3.28
CA ILE A 34 -3.60 14.64 -2.58
C ILE A 34 -3.52 15.86 -3.49
N ASN A 35 -3.10 15.72 -4.74
CA ASN A 35 -3.05 16.77 -5.76
C ASN A 35 -4.23 16.69 -6.75
N GLY A 36 -5.18 15.77 -6.53
CA GLY A 36 -6.33 15.55 -7.41
C GLY A 36 -6.01 14.73 -8.66
N LYS A 37 -4.84 14.11 -8.73
CA LYS A 37 -4.44 13.27 -9.86
C LYS A 37 -4.96 11.84 -9.67
N ASN A 38 -5.53 11.25 -10.71
CA ASN A 38 -5.83 9.82 -10.74
C ASN A 38 -4.54 8.99 -10.72
N VAL A 39 -4.51 8.01 -9.82
CA VAL A 39 -3.44 7.02 -9.66
C VAL A 39 -4.05 5.65 -9.86
N LYS A 40 -3.59 4.91 -10.85
CA LYS A 40 -4.04 3.55 -11.13
C LYS A 40 -2.85 2.60 -11.04
N LEU A 41 -3.00 1.49 -10.30
CA LEU A 41 -1.89 0.55 -10.11
C LEU A 41 -1.38 -0.01 -11.45
N SER A 42 -2.28 -0.35 -12.36
CA SER A 42 -1.91 -0.89 -13.68
C SER A 42 -1.13 0.08 -14.59
N ASP A 43 -1.10 1.39 -14.28
CA ASP A 43 -0.27 2.37 -15.01
C ASP A 43 1.22 2.21 -14.69
N TYR A 44 1.55 1.44 -13.65
CA TYR A 44 2.92 1.16 -13.22
C TYR A 44 3.42 -0.22 -13.66
N LYS A 45 2.75 -0.89 -14.60
CA LYS A 45 3.27 -2.13 -15.19
C LYS A 45 4.69 -1.94 -15.70
N GLY A 46 5.55 -2.93 -15.45
CA GLY A 46 6.98 -2.86 -15.77
C GLY A 46 7.84 -2.21 -14.68
N LYS A 47 7.22 -1.75 -13.58
CA LYS A 47 7.93 -1.18 -12.42
C LYS A 47 7.66 -2.00 -11.17
N ILE A 48 8.60 -1.97 -10.23
CA ILE A 48 8.37 -2.43 -8.86
C ILE A 48 7.51 -1.37 -8.16
N VAL A 49 6.47 -1.80 -7.45
CA VAL A 49 5.58 -0.90 -6.69
C VAL A 49 5.60 -1.30 -5.22
N VAL A 50 5.82 -0.32 -4.36
CA VAL A 50 5.60 -0.42 -2.90
C VAL A 50 4.29 0.29 -2.58
N ILE A 51 3.41 -0.37 -1.82
CA ILE A 51 2.21 0.23 -1.24
C ILE A 51 2.39 0.26 0.27
N GLU A 52 2.14 1.40 0.89
CA GLU A 52 2.21 1.62 2.34
C GLU A 52 0.87 2.11 2.85
N SER A 53 0.24 1.37 3.77
CA SER A 53 -0.88 1.88 4.56
C SER A 53 -0.34 2.89 5.56
N TYR A 54 -0.85 4.12 5.50
CA TYR A 54 -0.35 5.25 6.27
C TYR A 54 -1.44 5.91 7.12
N ASN A 55 -1.05 6.44 8.27
CA ASN A 55 -1.84 7.33 9.09
C ASN A 55 -0.90 8.28 9.84
N SER A 56 -1.11 9.58 9.66
CA SER A 56 -0.31 10.66 10.25
C SER A 56 -0.19 10.60 11.77
N ASP A 57 -1.24 10.18 12.46
CA ASP A 57 -1.30 10.15 13.91
C ASP A 57 -0.92 8.81 14.53
N CYS A 58 -0.67 7.79 13.70
CA CYS A 58 -0.19 6.51 14.18
C CYS A 58 1.24 6.64 14.76
N PRO A 59 1.50 6.30 16.04
CA PRO A 59 2.83 6.39 16.62
C PRO A 59 3.90 5.60 15.85
N PHE A 60 3.53 4.46 15.27
CA PHE A 60 4.43 3.64 14.46
C PHE A 60 4.81 4.34 13.15
N CYS A 61 3.84 4.91 12.42
CA CYS A 61 4.15 5.72 11.23
C CYS A 61 4.97 6.94 11.62
N ARG A 62 4.58 7.67 12.70
CA ARG A 62 5.34 8.83 13.15
C ARG A 62 6.78 8.50 13.49
N ASN A 63 7.05 7.35 14.11
CA ASN A 63 8.41 6.92 14.40
C ASN A 63 9.24 6.72 13.13
N GLN A 64 8.67 6.03 12.14
CA GLN A 64 9.31 5.79 10.83
C GLN A 64 9.67 7.11 10.14
N TYR A 65 8.74 8.06 10.12
CA TYR A 65 8.94 9.34 9.42
C TYR A 65 9.72 10.38 10.24
N LYS A 66 9.63 10.39 11.57
CA LYS A 66 10.38 11.31 12.45
C LYS A 66 11.88 11.10 12.35
N SER A 67 12.33 9.87 12.22
CA SER A 67 13.76 9.54 12.07
C SER A 67 14.32 9.93 10.71
N GLY A 68 13.46 10.13 9.69
CA GLY A 68 13.83 10.31 8.30
C GLY A 68 14.17 8.99 7.57
N ALA A 69 14.09 7.84 8.26
CA ALA A 69 14.49 6.55 7.67
C ALA A 69 13.62 6.17 6.47
N THR A 70 12.29 6.36 6.57
CA THR A 70 11.37 6.06 5.46
C THR A 70 11.57 7.00 4.29
N GLN A 71 11.75 8.30 4.53
CA GLN A 71 12.01 9.28 3.46
C GLN A 71 13.32 8.99 2.71
N ASP A 72 14.38 8.62 3.44
CA ASP A 72 15.65 8.23 2.84
C ASP A 72 15.46 6.98 1.96
N LEU A 73 14.71 5.97 2.45
CA LEU A 73 14.37 4.77 1.68
C LEU A 73 13.51 5.09 0.46
N GLN A 74 12.47 5.90 0.61
CA GLN A 74 11.62 6.37 -0.50
C GLN A 74 12.48 7.04 -1.58
N LYS A 75 13.38 7.95 -1.18
CA LYS A 75 14.29 8.65 -2.08
C LYS A 75 15.24 7.69 -2.79
N GLU A 76 15.82 6.75 -2.06
CA GLU A 76 16.72 5.73 -2.63
C GLU A 76 15.99 4.89 -3.69
N LEU A 77 14.80 4.37 -3.36
CA LEU A 77 14.08 3.46 -4.21
C LEU A 77 13.43 4.16 -5.42
N THR A 78 12.87 5.36 -5.23
CA THR A 78 12.30 6.12 -6.34
C THR A 78 13.36 6.57 -7.35
N ALA A 79 14.60 6.85 -6.91
CA ALA A 79 15.74 7.10 -7.79
C ALA A 79 16.11 5.87 -8.65
N LYS A 80 15.75 4.66 -8.21
CA LYS A 80 15.91 3.40 -8.95
C LYS A 80 14.66 3.03 -9.78
N ASN A 81 13.76 4.00 -10.05
CA ASN A 81 12.51 3.81 -10.78
C ASN A 81 11.47 2.89 -10.10
N VAL A 82 11.59 2.68 -8.78
CA VAL A 82 10.56 2.03 -7.96
C VAL A 82 9.47 3.05 -7.65
N VAL A 83 8.23 2.62 -7.70
CA VAL A 83 7.06 3.44 -7.34
C VAL A 83 6.74 3.21 -5.87
N TRP A 84 6.51 4.28 -5.10
CA TRP A 84 6.06 4.20 -3.72
C TRP A 84 4.73 4.92 -3.56
N LEU A 85 3.68 4.17 -3.22
CA LEU A 85 2.31 4.68 -3.04
C LEU A 85 1.96 4.62 -1.55
N MET A 86 1.71 5.78 -0.95
CA MET A 86 1.13 5.89 0.37
C MET A 86 -0.40 5.87 0.23
N VAL A 87 -1.08 5.05 1.01
CA VAL A 87 -2.54 4.92 1.01
C VAL A 87 -3.06 5.27 2.41
N ASP A 88 -3.84 6.33 2.50
CA ASP A 88 -4.45 6.80 3.75
C ASP A 88 -5.95 6.48 3.74
N SER A 89 -6.30 5.36 4.40
CA SER A 89 -7.67 4.85 4.48
C SER A 89 -8.41 5.32 5.74
N VAL A 90 -8.02 6.47 6.28
CA VAL A 90 -8.69 7.06 7.46
C VAL A 90 -9.99 7.71 7.04
N ASN A 91 -11.11 7.30 7.67
CA ASN A 91 -12.40 7.90 7.34
C ASN A 91 -12.50 9.38 7.77
N PRO A 92 -13.28 10.22 7.03
CA PRO A 92 -13.33 11.66 7.28
C PRO A 92 -13.92 12.08 8.64
N LYS A 93 -14.58 11.17 9.35
CA LYS A 93 -15.11 11.44 10.70
C LYS A 93 -14.07 11.18 11.80
N ASN A 94 -12.95 10.55 11.47
CA ASN A 94 -11.89 10.28 12.43
C ASN A 94 -11.00 11.54 12.59
N PRO A 95 -10.62 11.92 13.81
CA PRO A 95 -9.73 13.06 14.04
C PRO A 95 -8.36 12.96 13.34
N SER A 96 -7.92 11.75 13.02
CA SER A 96 -6.66 11.51 12.29
C SER A 96 -6.77 11.75 10.78
N TYR A 97 -7.97 11.96 10.24
CA TYR A 97 -8.15 12.25 8.82
C TYR A 97 -7.40 13.54 8.42
N ARG A 98 -6.75 13.50 7.29
CA ARG A 98 -6.10 14.65 6.67
C ARG A 98 -6.81 15.01 5.38
N THR A 99 -7.34 16.24 5.31
CA THR A 99 -7.78 16.78 4.03
C THR A 99 -6.61 16.81 3.04
N PRO A 100 -6.88 16.81 1.72
CA PRO A 100 -5.79 16.90 0.73
C PRO A 100 -4.86 18.11 0.95
N GLU A 101 -5.38 19.24 1.46
CA GLU A 101 -4.57 20.40 1.81
C GLU A 101 -3.63 20.13 2.98
N GLN A 102 -4.16 19.53 4.06
CA GLN A 102 -3.37 19.15 5.24
C GLN A 102 -2.31 18.10 4.89
N ALA A 103 -2.68 17.11 4.05
CA ALA A 103 -1.76 16.09 3.59
C ALA A 103 -0.63 16.67 2.72
N ARG A 104 -0.90 17.66 1.86
CA ARG A 104 0.16 18.38 1.12
C ARG A 104 1.09 19.16 2.04
N ALA A 105 0.54 19.82 3.06
CA ALA A 105 1.35 20.52 4.05
C ALA A 105 2.27 19.54 4.80
N GLU A 106 1.73 18.41 5.23
CA GLU A 106 2.48 17.36 5.91
C GLU A 106 3.54 16.71 5.00
N TRP A 107 3.22 16.50 3.73
CA TRP A 107 4.16 16.02 2.70
C TRP A 107 5.40 16.91 2.65
N ALA A 108 5.19 18.22 2.58
CA ALA A 108 6.28 19.20 2.51
C ALA A 108 7.07 19.25 3.82
N GLU A 109 6.39 19.29 4.96
CA GLU A 109 7.00 19.36 6.30
C GLU A 109 7.88 18.15 6.58
N LYS A 110 7.35 16.94 6.32
CA LYS A 110 8.07 15.67 6.55
C LYS A 110 9.04 15.32 5.43
N LYS A 111 9.12 16.12 4.35
CA LYS A 111 9.97 15.86 3.18
C LYS A 111 9.73 14.47 2.60
N ILE A 112 8.47 14.07 2.50
CA ILE A 112 8.08 12.77 1.92
C ILE A 112 8.60 12.69 0.50
N ALA A 113 9.19 11.54 0.13
CA ALA A 113 9.79 11.30 -1.18
C ALA A 113 9.11 10.12 -1.91
N ALA A 114 7.88 9.80 -1.52
CA ALA A 114 7.04 8.82 -2.21
C ALA A 114 6.61 9.32 -3.61
N THR A 115 6.06 8.45 -4.43
CA THR A 115 5.54 8.80 -5.75
C THR A 115 4.18 9.50 -5.65
N ALA A 116 3.31 9.01 -4.77
CA ALA A 116 2.00 9.58 -4.52
C ALA A 116 1.51 9.27 -3.10
N TRP A 117 0.67 10.14 -2.56
CA TRP A 117 -0.15 9.89 -1.38
C TRP A 117 -1.62 9.88 -1.82
N ILE A 118 -2.27 8.74 -1.72
CA ILE A 118 -3.63 8.49 -2.16
C ILE A 118 -4.57 8.73 -0.98
N ASP A 119 -5.56 9.59 -1.17
CA ASP A 119 -6.69 9.73 -0.26
C ASP A 119 -7.66 8.57 -0.52
N ASP A 120 -7.61 7.58 0.34
CA ASP A 120 -8.50 6.41 0.34
C ASP A 120 -9.52 6.51 1.50
N SER A 121 -10.06 7.69 1.71
CA SER A 121 -10.99 7.96 2.82
C SER A 121 -12.30 7.14 2.75
N SER A 122 -12.64 6.56 1.60
CA SER A 122 -13.68 5.53 1.45
C SER A 122 -13.27 4.18 2.02
N GLY A 123 -11.98 3.87 2.07
CA GLY A 123 -11.42 2.59 2.48
C GLY A 123 -11.40 1.53 1.39
N ASP A 124 -11.73 1.88 0.14
CA ASP A 124 -11.87 0.90 -0.94
C ASP A 124 -10.56 0.16 -1.22
N ILE A 125 -9.43 0.89 -1.26
CA ILE A 125 -8.10 0.30 -1.48
C ILE A 125 -7.65 -0.46 -0.24
N GLY A 126 -7.87 0.11 0.95
CA GLY A 126 -7.53 -0.53 2.21
C GLY A 126 -8.22 -1.88 2.39
N HIS A 127 -9.53 -1.96 2.11
CA HIS A 127 -10.29 -3.21 2.15
C HIS A 127 -9.87 -4.18 1.05
N LEU A 128 -9.60 -3.69 -0.17
CA LEU A 128 -9.14 -4.51 -1.29
C LEU A 128 -7.82 -5.23 -0.96
N TYR A 129 -6.92 -4.57 -0.23
CA TYR A 129 -5.62 -5.11 0.18
C TYR A 129 -5.63 -5.74 1.58
N ASP A 130 -6.79 -5.84 2.27
CA ASP A 130 -6.89 -6.30 3.67
C ASP A 130 -5.86 -5.57 4.57
N MET A 131 -5.76 -4.25 4.40
CA MET A 131 -4.86 -3.44 5.22
C MET A 131 -5.38 -3.43 6.66
N ARG A 132 -4.60 -4.00 7.60
CA ARG A 132 -5.04 -4.19 9.00
C ARG A 132 -4.43 -3.19 9.94
N THR A 133 -3.24 -2.70 9.63
CA THR A 133 -2.49 -1.79 10.49
C THR A 133 -1.88 -0.65 9.69
N THR A 134 -1.46 0.39 10.38
CA THR A 134 -0.60 1.44 9.86
C THR A 134 0.71 1.46 10.67
N PRO A 135 1.89 1.18 10.04
CA PRO A 135 2.01 0.79 8.64
C PRO A 135 1.61 -0.68 8.36
N HIS A 136 1.22 -0.97 7.14
CA HIS A 136 1.17 -2.28 6.51
C HIS A 136 1.69 -2.11 5.09
N THR A 137 2.65 -2.92 4.67
CA THR A 137 3.35 -2.72 3.41
C THR A 137 3.20 -3.90 2.46
N PHE A 138 3.22 -3.59 1.17
CA PHE A 138 3.10 -4.56 0.08
C PHE A 138 4.14 -4.22 -0.98
N VAL A 139 4.79 -5.24 -1.55
CA VAL A 139 5.70 -5.08 -2.69
C VAL A 139 5.18 -5.90 -3.85
N ILE A 140 5.05 -5.23 -5.00
CA ILE A 140 4.57 -5.80 -6.26
C ILE A 140 5.71 -5.73 -7.24
N ASP A 141 5.98 -6.83 -7.93
CA ASP A 141 7.04 -6.89 -8.94
C ASP A 141 6.63 -6.23 -10.27
N ALA A 142 7.56 -6.14 -11.20
CA ALA A 142 7.34 -5.55 -12.52
C ALA A 142 6.29 -6.27 -13.38
N SER A 143 5.98 -7.54 -13.06
CA SER A 143 4.93 -8.32 -13.73
C SER A 143 3.54 -8.00 -13.18
N GLY A 144 3.44 -7.31 -12.04
CA GLY A 144 2.21 -7.04 -11.31
C GLY A 144 1.86 -8.11 -10.27
N THR A 145 2.81 -8.97 -9.91
CA THR A 145 2.63 -10.01 -8.89
C THR A 145 2.95 -9.47 -7.51
N LEU A 146 2.11 -9.70 -6.51
CA LEU A 146 2.41 -9.42 -5.12
C LEU A 146 3.49 -10.39 -4.62
N VAL A 147 4.64 -9.87 -4.19
CA VAL A 147 5.79 -10.68 -3.78
C VAL A 147 6.13 -10.55 -2.29
N TYR A 148 5.65 -9.48 -1.65
CA TYR A 148 5.77 -9.28 -0.22
C TYR A 148 4.53 -8.61 0.35
N GLN A 149 4.11 -9.04 1.54
CA GLN A 149 3.16 -8.30 2.37
C GLN A 149 3.49 -8.43 3.86
N GLY A 150 3.31 -7.35 4.62
CA GLY A 150 3.54 -7.41 6.06
C GLY A 150 4.06 -6.12 6.69
N ALA A 151 4.91 -6.29 7.70
CA ALA A 151 5.55 -5.19 8.42
C ALA A 151 6.56 -4.45 7.54
N MET A 152 6.82 -3.18 7.85
CA MET A 152 7.89 -2.43 7.21
C MET A 152 9.26 -2.96 7.66
N ASP A 153 9.40 -3.25 8.95
CA ASP A 153 10.63 -3.77 9.55
C ASP A 153 10.36 -4.82 10.65
N ASN A 154 11.42 -5.32 11.27
CA ASN A 154 11.36 -6.37 12.29
C ASN A 154 11.18 -5.84 13.72
N HIS A 155 10.89 -4.55 13.93
CA HIS A 155 10.91 -3.94 15.25
C HIS A 155 9.56 -3.31 15.63
N PRO A 156 8.63 -4.09 16.25
CA PRO A 156 7.28 -3.65 16.55
C PRO A 156 7.21 -2.73 17.80
N ASP A 157 8.05 -1.72 17.84
CA ASP A 157 8.12 -0.73 18.91
C ASP A 157 8.14 0.68 18.30
N PRO A 158 7.18 1.57 18.66
CA PRO A 158 7.07 2.90 18.07
C PRO A 158 8.15 3.90 18.55
N VAL A 159 9.09 3.47 19.38
CA VAL A 159 10.18 4.33 19.90
C VAL A 159 11.60 3.84 19.53
N HIS A 160 11.71 2.70 18.81
CA HIS A 160 13.01 2.24 18.31
C HIS A 160 13.57 3.18 17.23
N ASP A 161 14.87 3.07 16.95
CA ASP A 161 15.46 3.73 15.78
C ASP A 161 15.26 2.85 14.53
N PRO A 162 14.39 3.25 13.56
CA PRO A 162 14.12 2.45 12.36
C PRO A 162 15.36 2.18 11.50
N ARG A 163 16.42 3.00 11.63
CA ARG A 163 17.67 2.79 10.88
C ARG A 163 18.45 1.58 11.35
N THR A 164 18.21 1.11 12.59
CA THR A 164 18.86 -0.07 13.16
C THR A 164 18.07 -1.36 12.93
N ALA A 165 16.83 -1.24 12.47
CA ALA A 165 15.95 -2.37 12.21
C ALA A 165 16.26 -3.01 10.84
N ARG A 166 16.00 -4.31 10.75
CA ARG A 166 15.95 -5.01 9.48
C ARG A 166 14.70 -4.57 8.73
N ASN A 167 14.87 -3.92 7.58
CA ASN A 167 13.76 -3.40 6.78
C ASN A 167 13.35 -4.40 5.70
N TYR A 168 12.20 -5.05 5.86
CA TYR A 168 11.71 -6.09 4.95
C TYR A 168 11.33 -5.54 3.57
N VAL A 169 10.82 -4.31 3.49
CA VAL A 169 10.47 -3.66 2.22
C VAL A 169 11.73 -3.41 1.40
N LYS A 170 12.78 -2.86 2.05
CA LYS A 170 14.07 -2.64 1.40
C LYS A 170 14.64 -3.94 0.85
N GLU A 171 14.68 -4.99 1.68
CA GLU A 171 15.22 -6.29 1.26
C GLU A 171 14.44 -6.87 0.08
N ALA A 172 13.10 -6.88 0.14
CA ALA A 172 12.27 -7.39 -0.96
C ALA A 172 12.52 -6.65 -2.27
N VAL A 173 12.63 -5.32 -2.22
CA VAL A 173 12.92 -4.52 -3.43
C VAL A 173 14.35 -4.76 -3.93
N GLU A 174 15.33 -4.87 -3.04
CA GLU A 174 16.72 -5.16 -3.41
C GLU A 174 16.87 -6.56 -4.05
N ASP A 175 16.16 -7.57 -3.52
CA ASP A 175 16.11 -8.91 -4.13
C ASP A 175 15.53 -8.84 -5.55
N LEU A 176 14.42 -8.12 -5.77
CA LEU A 176 13.84 -7.93 -7.11
C LEU A 176 14.80 -7.24 -8.08
N LEU A 177 15.45 -6.15 -7.63
CA LEU A 177 16.38 -5.39 -8.46
C LEU A 177 17.64 -6.22 -8.82
N ALA A 178 18.01 -7.16 -7.94
CA ALA A 178 19.11 -8.09 -8.17
C ALA A 178 18.71 -9.35 -8.95
N GLY A 179 17.42 -9.50 -9.32
CA GLY A 179 16.90 -10.71 -9.97
C GLY A 179 16.95 -11.96 -9.08
N LYS A 180 16.93 -11.77 -7.76
CA LYS A 180 16.96 -12.85 -6.77
C LYS A 180 15.55 -13.23 -6.31
N PRO A 181 15.35 -14.47 -5.84
CA PRO A 181 14.14 -14.83 -5.12
C PRO A 181 13.97 -13.99 -3.85
N ILE A 182 12.73 -13.64 -3.52
CA ILE A 182 12.41 -12.92 -2.29
C ILE A 182 12.73 -13.80 -1.07
N ALA A 183 13.62 -13.34 -0.22
CA ALA A 183 14.07 -14.09 0.96
C ALA A 183 12.96 -14.21 2.02
N VAL A 184 12.18 -13.14 2.23
CA VAL A 184 11.03 -13.10 3.13
C VAL A 184 9.85 -12.51 2.38
N SER A 185 8.86 -13.34 2.06
CA SER A 185 7.69 -12.93 1.27
C SER A 185 6.50 -12.47 2.11
N GLN A 186 6.49 -12.81 3.40
CA GLN A 186 5.38 -12.43 4.29
C GLN A 186 5.84 -12.30 5.74
N THR A 187 5.35 -11.27 6.42
CA THR A 187 5.51 -11.07 7.86
C THR A 187 4.19 -10.64 8.48
N LYS A 188 4.10 -10.72 9.82
CA LYS A 188 2.94 -10.17 10.54
C LYS A 188 3.06 -8.66 10.59
N PRO A 189 2.12 -7.88 10.03
CA PRO A 189 2.14 -6.44 10.17
C PRO A 189 1.87 -6.04 11.62
N TYR A 190 2.40 -4.89 12.03
CA TYR A 190 2.20 -4.30 13.34
C TYR A 190 1.90 -2.81 13.20
N GLY A 191 1.24 -2.23 14.19
CA GLY A 191 0.89 -0.81 14.19
C GLY A 191 -0.50 -0.55 14.74
N CYS A 192 -1.01 0.65 14.49
CA CYS A 192 -2.38 1.02 14.83
C CYS A 192 -3.37 0.36 13.88
N ALA A 193 -4.56 0.04 14.34
CA ALA A 193 -5.63 -0.39 13.46
C ALA A 193 -5.96 0.70 12.42
N VAL A 194 -6.34 0.29 11.21
CA VAL A 194 -6.83 1.23 10.20
C VAL A 194 -8.21 1.74 10.60
N HIS A 195 -8.42 3.04 10.48
CA HIS A 195 -9.67 3.71 10.89
C HIS A 195 -10.64 3.83 9.71
N TYR A 196 -11.15 2.70 9.23
CA TYR A 196 -12.13 2.65 8.16
C TYR A 196 -13.46 3.35 8.50
N ALA A 197 -14.21 3.76 7.49
CA ALA A 197 -15.61 4.10 7.64
C ALA A 197 -16.42 2.83 7.98
N ASN A 198 -17.33 2.93 8.98
CA ASN A 198 -18.26 1.86 9.33
C ASN A 198 -19.44 1.83 8.35
#